data_27bbac1d96cd8259b1be57dfa5eb6d78
#
_entry.id   27bbac1d96cd8259b1be57dfa5eb6d78
#
_cell.length_a   1.000
_cell.length_b   1.000
_cell.length_c   1.000
_cell.angle_alpha   90.00
_cell.angle_beta   90.00
_cell.angle_gamma   90.00
#
_symmetry.space_group_name_H-M   'P 1'
#
loop_
_entity.id
_entity.type
_entity.pdbx_description
1 polymer ?
#
loop_
_entity_poly.entity_id
_entity_poly.type
_entity_poly.pdbx_seq_one_letter_code
_entity_poly.pdbx_strand_id
1 'polypeptide(L)'
;MSISLKHLMKHVKSRPQTIKLDKLPHSKLWIPNYGEFVSYRNKADGDNWDVLVPGYPPLDKDVQWKSNNLLGVYYLPNGNHKLIIDLLDGPKQQNDWIEQVKFYQEEYEKGNDMYGEVFLTLSHLNI
;
A
#
# COMPACT_ATOMS: atom_id res chain seq x y z
N MET A 1 15.25 7.12 -7.28
CA MET A 1 15.26 8.34 -6.45
C MET A 1 14.66 8.05 -5.08
N SER A 2 15.40 8.37 -4.03
CA SER A 2 14.86 8.26 -2.67
C SER A 2 13.95 9.44 -2.35
N ILE A 3 12.85 9.18 -1.66
CA ILE A 3 11.85 10.20 -1.36
C ILE A 3 11.28 9.93 0.04
N SER A 4 10.97 10.99 0.79
CA SER A 4 10.34 10.86 2.09
C SER A 4 8.86 10.46 1.95
N LEU A 5 8.29 9.90 3.03
CA LEU A 5 6.87 9.58 3.06
C LEU A 5 5.99 10.79 2.73
N LYS A 6 6.30 11.95 3.32
CA LYS A 6 5.53 13.18 3.11
C LYS A 6 5.51 13.59 1.63
N HIS A 7 6.67 13.56 0.98
CA HIS A 7 6.76 13.92 -0.44
C HIS A 7 6.09 12.88 -1.33
N LEU A 8 6.25 11.60 -1.00
CA LEU A 8 5.59 10.52 -1.75
C LEU A 8 4.07 10.67 -1.71
N MET A 9 3.51 10.95 -0.53
CA MET A 9 2.07 11.16 -0.39
C MET A 9 1.58 12.32 -1.26
N LYS A 10 2.34 13.41 -1.33
CA LYS A 10 2.01 14.55 -2.19
C LYS A 10 2.03 14.15 -3.67
N HIS A 11 3.03 13.38 -4.08
CA HIS A 11 3.13 12.92 -5.47
C HIS A 11 1.96 12.02 -5.85
N VAL A 12 1.58 11.08 -4.99
CA VAL A 12 0.45 10.19 -5.24
C VAL A 12 -0.85 10.97 -5.40
N LYS A 13 -1.07 11.98 -4.54
CA LYS A 13 -2.30 12.78 -4.59
C LYS A 13 -2.35 13.71 -5.80
N SER A 14 -1.20 14.18 -6.28
CA SER A 14 -1.16 15.19 -7.34
C SER A 14 -1.34 14.61 -8.73
N ARG A 15 -0.91 13.36 -8.95
CA ARG A 15 -1.03 12.69 -10.26
C ARG A 15 -0.85 11.19 -10.12
N PRO A 16 -1.36 10.39 -11.08
CA PRO A 16 -1.21 8.94 -11.02
C PRO A 16 0.25 8.50 -11.02
N GLN A 17 0.57 7.54 -10.16
CA GLN A 17 1.88 6.93 -10.05
C GLN A 17 1.81 5.47 -10.47
N THR A 18 2.88 4.98 -11.10
CA THR A 18 2.95 3.61 -11.58
C THR A 18 3.33 2.65 -10.45
N ILE A 19 2.62 1.53 -10.40
CA ILE A 19 2.75 0.51 -9.38
C ILE A 19 2.95 -0.84 -10.06
N LYS A 20 3.84 -1.64 -9.49
CA LYS A 20 4.07 -3.01 -9.91
C LYS A 20 3.68 -3.94 -8.77
N LEU A 21 2.80 -4.90 -9.04
CA LEU A 21 2.39 -5.89 -8.04
C LEU A 21 3.38 -7.05 -8.01
N ASP A 22 3.64 -7.57 -6.82
CA ASP A 22 4.53 -8.70 -6.63
C ASP A 22 3.93 -9.96 -7.23
N LYS A 23 4.73 -10.68 -8.00
CA LYS A 23 4.29 -11.91 -8.66
C LYS A 23 4.04 -13.04 -7.68
N LEU A 24 4.88 -13.13 -6.64
CA LEU A 24 4.69 -14.11 -5.61
C LEU A 24 3.81 -13.53 -4.52
N PRO A 25 2.73 -14.22 -4.13
CA PRO A 25 1.93 -13.75 -3.02
C PRO A 25 2.77 -13.74 -1.75
N HIS A 26 2.62 -12.71 -0.94
CA HIS A 26 3.16 -12.75 0.41
C HIS A 26 2.55 -13.94 1.14
N SER A 27 3.36 -14.61 1.95
CA SER A 27 2.94 -15.82 2.62
C SER A 27 1.58 -15.62 3.29
N LYS A 28 0.68 -16.58 3.07
CA LYS A 28 -0.67 -16.63 3.65
C LYS A 28 -1.65 -15.57 3.12
N LEU A 29 -1.29 -14.83 2.07
CA LEU A 29 -2.24 -14.05 1.28
C LEU A 29 -3.11 -13.09 2.09
N TRP A 30 -2.54 -12.35 3.01
CA TRP A 30 -3.30 -11.39 3.81
C TRP A 30 -3.94 -10.32 2.94
N ILE A 31 -3.18 -9.80 1.98
CA ILE A 31 -3.68 -8.96 0.90
C ILE A 31 -3.11 -9.54 -0.40
N PRO A 32 -3.96 -10.03 -1.32
CA PRO A 32 -3.47 -10.67 -2.54
C PRO A 32 -2.73 -9.72 -3.49
N ASN A 33 -2.93 -8.41 -3.33
CA ASN A 33 -2.30 -7.41 -4.19
C ASN A 33 -1.38 -6.53 -3.34
N TYR A 34 -0.13 -6.91 -3.31
CA TYR A 34 0.95 -6.21 -2.64
C TYR A 34 1.99 -5.85 -3.69
N GLY A 35 2.59 -4.68 -3.57
CA GLY A 35 3.57 -4.29 -4.55
C GLY A 35 4.40 -3.08 -4.16
N GLU A 36 4.85 -2.34 -5.16
CA GLU A 36 5.76 -1.23 -4.95
C GLU A 36 5.54 -0.14 -6.00
N PHE A 37 5.93 1.09 -5.64
CA PHE A 37 6.05 2.16 -6.62
C PHE A 37 7.29 1.94 -7.48
N VAL A 38 7.17 2.13 -8.78
CA VAL A 38 8.26 1.84 -9.72
C VAL A 38 9.38 2.87 -9.63
N SER A 39 9.05 4.13 -9.30
CA SER A 39 9.98 5.26 -9.43
C SER A 39 10.51 5.82 -8.10
N TYR A 40 10.07 5.31 -6.98
CA TYR A 40 10.38 5.93 -5.69
C TYR A 40 10.95 4.93 -4.70
N ARG A 41 12.10 5.29 -4.11
CA ARG A 41 12.77 4.46 -3.11
C ARG A 41 12.59 5.01 -1.70
N ASN A 42 12.52 4.09 -0.75
CA ASN A 42 12.50 4.38 0.67
C ASN A 42 13.93 4.28 1.22
N LYS A 43 14.41 5.35 1.86
CA LYS A 43 15.75 5.34 2.45
C LYS A 43 15.90 4.31 3.57
N ALA A 44 14.81 3.96 4.22
CA ALA A 44 14.86 3.06 5.38
C ALA A 44 15.39 1.67 5.04
N ASP A 45 15.04 1.14 3.85
CA ASP A 45 15.49 -0.18 3.42
C ASP A 45 16.23 -0.18 2.08
N GLY A 46 16.29 0.97 1.39
CA GLY A 46 16.95 1.08 0.10
C GLY A 46 16.17 0.54 -1.08
N ASP A 47 14.98 -0.02 -0.86
CA ASP A 47 14.11 -0.55 -1.89
C ASP A 47 13.01 0.43 -2.26
N ASN A 48 12.24 0.11 -3.30
CA ASN A 48 11.09 0.92 -3.66
C ASN A 48 10.03 0.92 -2.55
N TRP A 49 9.29 2.03 -2.45
CA TRP A 49 8.23 2.16 -1.46
C TRP A 49 7.15 1.10 -1.67
N ASP A 50 6.78 0.40 -0.60
CA ASP A 50 5.77 -0.65 -0.61
C ASP A 50 4.35 -0.07 -0.64
N VAL A 51 3.45 -0.80 -1.32
CA VAL A 51 2.04 -0.46 -1.37
C VAL A 51 1.18 -1.68 -1.05
N LEU A 52 0.05 -1.43 -0.40
CA LEU A 52 -1.01 -2.41 -0.19
C LEU A 52 -2.20 -1.98 -1.04
N VAL A 53 -2.74 -2.92 -1.79
CA VAL A 53 -3.90 -2.67 -2.65
C VAL A 53 -5.04 -3.58 -2.20
N PRO A 54 -5.76 -3.19 -1.13
CA PRO A 54 -6.82 -4.02 -0.57
C PRO A 54 -8.12 -3.91 -1.36
N GLY A 55 -9.03 -4.86 -1.15
CA GLY A 55 -10.37 -4.78 -1.70
C GLY A 55 -10.53 -5.35 -3.09
N TYR A 56 -9.51 -6.03 -3.61
CA TYR A 56 -9.57 -6.66 -4.94
C TYR A 56 -9.21 -8.13 -4.83
N PRO A 57 -9.79 -9.00 -5.69
CA PRO A 57 -9.24 -10.34 -5.88
C PRO A 57 -7.84 -10.24 -6.49
N PRO A 58 -7.08 -11.34 -6.57
CA PRO A 58 -5.76 -11.30 -7.20
C PRO A 58 -5.84 -10.70 -8.61
N LEU A 59 -5.03 -9.67 -8.84
CA LEU A 59 -4.99 -8.95 -10.11
C LEU A 59 -3.82 -9.43 -10.96
N ASP A 60 -3.84 -9.05 -12.24
CA ASP A 60 -2.76 -9.38 -13.17
C ASP A 60 -1.45 -8.76 -12.68
N LYS A 61 -0.42 -9.59 -12.50
CA LYS A 61 0.89 -9.19 -12.00
C LYS A 61 1.86 -8.79 -13.12
N ASP A 62 1.48 -9.02 -14.38
CA ASP A 62 2.34 -8.73 -15.53
C ASP A 62 2.10 -7.33 -16.09
N VAL A 63 1.07 -6.63 -15.62
CA VAL A 63 0.78 -5.26 -16.05
C VAL A 63 1.19 -4.27 -14.97
N GLN A 64 1.48 -3.06 -15.39
CA GLN A 64 1.71 -1.96 -14.46
C GLN A 64 0.40 -1.23 -14.21
N TRP A 65 0.05 -1.10 -12.95
CA TRP A 65 -1.15 -0.39 -12.51
C TRP A 65 -0.82 1.05 -12.17
N LYS A 66 -1.83 1.89 -12.07
CA LYS A 66 -1.66 3.29 -11.66
C LYS A 66 -2.61 3.64 -10.54
N SER A 67 -2.16 4.54 -9.67
CA SER A 67 -2.98 5.07 -8.60
C SER A 67 -2.68 6.53 -8.33
N ASN A 68 -3.72 7.30 -8.06
CA ASN A 68 -3.65 8.62 -7.44
C ASN A 68 -4.60 8.70 -6.25
N ASN A 69 -5.07 7.57 -5.75
CA ASN A 69 -6.03 7.51 -4.66
C ASN A 69 -5.39 6.88 -3.42
N LEU A 70 -4.94 7.74 -2.52
CA LEU A 70 -4.34 7.34 -1.25
C LEU A 70 -5.45 7.11 -0.24
N LEU A 71 -5.58 5.86 0.20
CA LEU A 71 -6.57 5.46 1.21
C LEU A 71 -6.03 5.65 2.63
N GLY A 72 -4.73 5.50 2.81
CA GLY A 72 -4.11 5.63 4.11
C GLY A 72 -2.65 5.20 4.10
N VAL A 73 -2.08 5.13 5.29
CA VAL A 73 -0.69 4.70 5.52
C VAL A 73 -0.64 3.76 6.72
N TYR A 74 0.08 2.66 6.56
CA TYR A 74 0.49 1.82 7.67
C TYR A 74 1.86 2.29 8.12
N TYR A 75 1.90 3.02 9.23
CA TYR A 75 3.09 3.67 9.74
C TYR A 75 3.85 2.73 10.68
N LEU A 76 5.12 2.45 10.36
CA LEU A 76 5.97 1.52 11.11
C LEU A 76 7.17 2.25 11.70
N PRO A 77 7.59 1.86 12.94
CA PRO A 77 8.68 2.58 13.62
C PRO A 77 10.05 2.46 12.96
N ASN A 78 10.27 1.46 12.10
CA ASN A 78 11.54 1.30 11.38
C ASN A 78 11.61 2.13 10.09
N GLY A 79 10.57 2.90 9.76
CA GLY A 79 10.52 3.70 8.55
C GLY A 79 10.05 2.95 7.29
N ASN A 80 9.83 1.65 7.38
CA ASN A 80 9.38 0.86 6.23
C ASN A 80 7.85 0.87 6.12
N HIS A 81 7.29 2.07 6.02
CA HIS A 81 5.85 2.29 5.96
C HIS A 81 5.25 1.71 4.68
N LYS A 82 3.96 1.36 4.74
CA LYS A 82 3.22 0.86 3.58
C LYS A 82 2.13 1.86 3.22
N LEU A 83 2.07 2.30 1.97
CA LEU A 83 0.96 3.11 1.51
C LEU A 83 -0.20 2.21 1.13
N ILE A 84 -1.40 2.62 1.57
CA ILE A 84 -2.64 1.90 1.29
C ILE A 84 -3.32 2.69 0.18
N ILE A 85 -3.52 2.05 -0.98
CA ILE A 85 -3.98 2.77 -2.17
C ILE A 85 -5.13 2.02 -2.85
N ASP A 86 -5.89 2.77 -3.65
CA ASP A 86 -6.85 2.22 -4.59
C ASP A 86 -6.34 2.45 -6.01
N LEU A 87 -6.67 1.57 -6.94
CA LEU A 87 -6.20 1.65 -8.31
C LEU A 87 -7.05 2.59 -9.15
N LEU A 88 -6.43 3.32 -10.06
CA LEU A 88 -7.12 4.26 -10.94
C LEU A 88 -8.05 3.53 -11.93
N ASP A 89 -7.54 2.46 -12.55
CA ASP A 89 -8.25 1.71 -13.58
C ASP A 89 -8.54 0.27 -13.14
N GLY A 90 -8.59 0.05 -11.83
CA GLY A 90 -8.89 -1.27 -11.30
C GLY A 90 -10.39 -1.58 -11.31
N PRO A 91 -10.77 -2.83 -11.06
CA PRO A 91 -12.16 -3.16 -10.82
C PRO A 91 -12.66 -2.43 -9.58
N LYS A 92 -13.99 -2.42 -9.38
CA LYS A 92 -14.57 -1.72 -8.23
C LYS A 92 -14.08 -2.34 -6.93
N GLN A 93 -13.60 -1.48 -6.02
CA GLN A 93 -13.11 -1.90 -4.71
C GLN A 93 -14.24 -2.48 -3.86
N GLN A 94 -13.97 -3.59 -3.18
CA GLN A 94 -14.93 -4.24 -2.31
C GLN A 94 -15.03 -3.52 -0.96
N ASN A 95 -16.18 -3.64 -0.32
CA ASN A 95 -16.47 -2.91 0.93
C ASN A 95 -15.64 -3.37 2.13
N ASP A 96 -15.04 -4.55 2.08
CA ASP A 96 -14.29 -5.13 3.18
C ASP A 96 -12.80 -4.78 3.17
N TRP A 97 -12.38 -3.80 2.37
CA TRP A 97 -10.96 -3.47 2.23
C TRP A 97 -10.32 -3.05 3.56
N ILE A 98 -11.07 -2.38 4.44
CA ILE A 98 -10.55 -1.97 5.75
C ILE A 98 -10.25 -3.19 6.61
N GLU A 99 -11.12 -4.20 6.59
CA GLU A 99 -10.89 -5.44 7.32
C GLU A 99 -9.65 -6.18 6.81
N GLN A 100 -9.42 -6.15 5.51
CA GLN A 100 -8.21 -6.75 4.93
C GLN A 100 -6.95 -6.05 5.44
N VAL A 101 -6.97 -4.72 5.54
CA VAL A 101 -5.82 -3.96 6.05
C VAL A 101 -5.57 -4.30 7.52
N LYS A 102 -6.63 -4.39 8.33
CA LYS A 102 -6.51 -4.78 9.74
C LYS A 102 -5.92 -6.17 9.89
N PHE A 103 -6.37 -7.12 9.08
CA PHE A 103 -5.84 -8.48 9.12
C PHE A 103 -4.36 -8.51 8.72
N TYR A 104 -3.99 -7.76 7.68
CA TYR A 104 -2.59 -7.63 7.28
C TYR A 104 -1.75 -7.06 8.43
N GLN A 105 -2.23 -6.02 9.09
CA GLN A 105 -1.54 -5.41 10.22
C GLN A 105 -1.27 -6.44 11.33
N GLU A 106 -2.30 -7.18 11.73
CA GLU A 106 -2.17 -8.19 12.78
C GLU A 106 -1.12 -9.25 12.44
N GLU A 107 -1.17 -9.78 11.22
CA GLU A 107 -0.24 -10.81 10.79
C GLU A 107 1.18 -10.28 10.62
N TYR A 108 1.32 -9.07 10.08
CA TYR A 108 2.63 -8.44 9.94
C TYR A 108 3.29 -8.21 11.30
N GLU A 109 2.54 -7.67 12.25
CA GLU A 109 3.05 -7.36 13.59
C GLU A 109 3.43 -8.62 14.34
N LYS A 110 2.62 -9.65 14.22
CA LYS A 110 2.89 -10.96 14.83
C LYS A 110 4.17 -11.58 14.25
N GLY A 111 4.38 -11.49 12.94
CA GLY A 111 5.53 -12.10 12.28
C GLY A 111 6.84 -11.33 12.45
N ASN A 112 6.78 -10.02 12.71
CA ASN A 112 7.95 -9.14 12.77
C ASN A 112 8.24 -8.59 14.16
N ASP A 113 7.40 -8.89 15.14
CA ASP A 113 7.52 -8.38 16.51
C ASP A 113 7.69 -6.85 16.51
N MET A 114 6.89 -6.18 15.69
CA MET A 114 6.96 -4.74 15.51
C MET A 114 5.53 -4.23 15.36
N TYR A 115 5.22 -3.12 16.05
CA TYR A 115 3.87 -2.57 16.10
C TYR A 115 3.83 -1.18 15.49
N GLY A 116 2.86 -0.97 14.61
CA GLY A 116 2.66 0.30 13.93
C GLY A 116 1.22 0.76 14.04
N GLU A 117 0.90 1.82 13.31
CA GLU A 117 -0.43 2.41 13.30
C GLU A 117 -0.93 2.59 11.87
N VAL A 118 -2.20 2.30 11.66
CA VAL A 118 -2.85 2.56 10.37
C VAL A 118 -3.60 3.87 10.46
N PHE A 119 -3.25 4.80 9.57
CA PHE A 119 -3.94 6.08 9.44
C PHE A 119 -4.71 6.09 8.12
N LEU A 120 -6.01 6.29 8.19
CA LEU A 120 -6.86 6.41 7.00
C LEU A 120 -7.03 7.87 6.63
N THR A 121 -7.24 8.14 5.34
CA THR A 121 -7.47 9.51 4.89
C THR A 121 -8.83 10.02 5.40
N LEU A 122 -8.96 11.35 5.52
CA LEU A 122 -10.17 11.96 6.06
C LEU A 122 -11.41 11.60 5.26
N SER A 123 -11.28 11.46 3.94
CA SER A 123 -12.39 11.08 3.08
C SER A 123 -12.98 9.71 3.44
N HIS A 124 -12.16 8.81 4.01
CA HIS A 124 -12.61 7.48 4.42
C HIS A 124 -13.09 7.44 5.86
N LEU A 125 -12.82 8.50 6.61
CA LEU A 125 -13.31 8.65 7.97
C LEU A 125 -14.64 9.39 8.03
N ASN A 126 -15.15 9.86 6.92
CA ASN A 126 -16.40 10.62 6.82
C ASN A 126 -16.39 11.89 7.68
N ILE A 127 -15.26 12.55 7.71
CA ILE A 127 -15.08 13.79 8.48
C ILE A 127 -15.01 14.99 7.55
#